data_5af40de2d8be7676002237ad5a8bbb7c
#
_entry.id   5af40de2d8be7676002237ad5a8bbb7c
#
_cell.length_a   1.000
_cell.length_b   1.000
_cell.length_c   1.000
_cell.angle_alpha   90.00
_cell.angle_beta   90.00
_cell.angle_gamma   90.00
#
_symmetry.space_group_name_H-M   'P 1'
#
loop_
_entity.id
_entity.type
_entity.pdbx_description
1 polymer ?
#
loop_
_entity_poly.entity_id
_entity_poly.type
_entity_poly.pdbx_seq_one_letter_code
_entity_poly.pdbx_strand_id
1 'polypeptide(L)'
;MEISFKQFYNIFAYKGIKFMEYIKRIIDKLIDDRAEAFNAINIIGPKGSGKTCTAKERCNTIIEFQDEEKRDGYLAVAETSPKLFLKNKKPILFDEWQDASKIWGTIRKDCDDHPENVGEYFLTGSSSKKIKTPHTGTGRITELTMYPMSLYETGESNGKISINEIINNCNYDIDGDSCDLKLEQLFFAACRGGWPRCLALKSDKAKLEIAKDYFNQICNRDISAIDNTKRNSEWTRILLWSYARNMATMAKRKNIYADVKATQNVTDKTLDNYVEKLEELFVIKDIDAWTPQIRSKTSIRTSKKHIFIDPSIGIAALGINPDYFNNDLDLFGHVFENIVLRDLLVYAQAHNARVMHYRDDSGLEADAVYQLPDGKYALIEIKIGANKIPQAEQSLLKIKNLIQEYNKNALKDKNHPQPTYKEPSALIIICATASIAYTTDNNVKIVPIGCLRD
;
A
#
# COMPACT_ATOMS: atom_id res chain seq x y z
N MET A 1 -3.74 13.85 -38.44
CA MET A 1 -2.30 13.91 -38.12
C MET A 1 -2.19 13.67 -36.62
N GLU A 2 -2.05 12.40 -36.25
CA GLU A 2 -1.98 11.98 -34.83
C GLU A 2 -0.54 12.19 -34.35
N ILE A 3 -0.38 13.17 -33.49
CA ILE A 3 0.90 13.43 -32.81
C ILE A 3 0.99 12.42 -31.66
N SER A 4 2.03 11.57 -31.65
CA SER A 4 2.25 10.61 -30.55
C SER A 4 2.46 11.38 -29.24
N PHE A 5 2.10 10.77 -28.11
CA PHE A 5 2.25 11.38 -26.77
C PHE A 5 3.71 11.87 -26.53
N LYS A 6 4.72 11.15 -27.03
CA LYS A 6 6.13 11.60 -27.04
C LYS A 6 6.37 12.87 -27.87
N GLN A 7 5.65 13.05 -28.99
CA GLN A 7 5.74 14.27 -29.80
C GLN A 7 5.00 15.44 -29.16
N PHE A 8 3.90 15.17 -28.46
CA PHE A 8 3.18 16.17 -27.65
C PHE A 8 4.07 16.67 -26.49
N TYR A 9 4.78 15.79 -25.80
CA TYR A 9 5.77 16.12 -24.77
C TYR A 9 6.84 17.09 -25.29
N ASN A 10 7.39 16.84 -26.47
CA ASN A 10 8.42 17.68 -27.08
C ASN A 10 7.91 19.06 -27.55
N ILE A 11 6.64 19.17 -27.97
CA ILE A 11 6.07 20.45 -28.42
C ILE A 11 5.79 21.39 -27.22
N PHE A 12 5.40 20.85 -26.06
CA PHE A 12 5.15 21.66 -24.87
C PHE A 12 6.41 21.98 -24.05
N ALA A 13 7.43 21.13 -24.09
CA ALA A 13 8.75 21.46 -23.54
C ALA A 13 9.36 22.72 -24.21
N TYR A 14 9.04 22.97 -25.47
CA TYR A 14 9.46 24.18 -26.18
C TYR A 14 8.77 25.47 -25.67
N LYS A 15 7.66 25.37 -24.92
CA LYS A 15 6.93 26.48 -24.32
C LYS A 15 7.25 26.75 -22.85
N GLY A 16 8.33 26.14 -22.30
CA GLY A 16 8.77 26.40 -20.92
C GLY A 16 7.90 25.75 -19.83
N ILE A 17 6.92 24.94 -20.19
CA ILE A 17 6.14 24.13 -19.24
C ILE A 17 6.92 22.85 -18.99
N LYS A 18 7.63 22.78 -17.88
CA LYS A 18 8.29 21.56 -17.42
C LYS A 18 7.19 20.60 -16.94
N PHE A 19 6.74 19.69 -17.81
CA PHE A 19 5.97 18.53 -17.35
C PHE A 19 6.86 17.71 -16.41
N MET A 20 6.31 17.28 -15.30
CA MET A 20 7.02 16.38 -14.39
C MET A 20 7.28 15.07 -15.13
N GLU A 21 8.53 14.68 -15.26
CA GLU A 21 8.92 13.39 -15.81
C GLU A 21 8.29 12.27 -14.95
N TYR A 22 7.83 11.19 -15.60
CA TYR A 22 7.24 10.06 -14.87
C TYR A 22 8.27 9.48 -13.90
N ILE A 23 7.90 9.37 -12.63
CA ILE A 23 8.73 8.73 -11.62
C ILE A 23 8.41 7.23 -11.64
N LYS A 24 9.41 6.43 -11.99
CA LYS A 24 9.28 4.98 -12.04
C LYS A 24 8.83 4.44 -10.68
N ARG A 25 7.80 3.58 -10.71
CA ARG A 25 7.20 2.99 -9.53
C ARG A 25 7.67 1.54 -9.37
N ILE A 26 7.72 1.07 -8.12
CA ILE A 26 8.06 -0.34 -7.84
C ILE A 26 7.05 -1.29 -8.48
N ILE A 27 5.78 -0.91 -8.50
CA ILE A 27 4.72 -1.71 -9.13
C ILE A 27 4.86 -1.84 -10.66
N ASP A 28 5.66 -1.00 -11.33
CA ASP A 28 5.80 -1.01 -12.80
C ASP A 28 6.20 -2.38 -13.33
N LYS A 29 7.17 -3.02 -12.70
CA LYS A 29 7.59 -4.37 -13.08
C LYS A 29 6.44 -5.38 -12.99
N LEU A 30 5.67 -5.34 -11.90
CA LEU A 30 4.53 -6.24 -11.75
C LEU A 30 3.45 -5.97 -12.80
N ILE A 31 3.21 -4.72 -13.17
CA ILE A 31 2.27 -4.36 -14.23
C ILE A 31 2.74 -4.95 -15.56
N ASP A 32 4.04 -4.81 -15.88
CA ASP A 32 4.63 -5.31 -17.13
C ASP A 32 4.57 -6.84 -17.17
N ASP A 33 4.94 -7.54 -16.08
CA ASP A 33 4.82 -9.00 -15.96
C ASP A 33 3.35 -9.48 -16.14
N ARG A 34 2.38 -8.71 -15.61
CA ARG A 34 0.95 -9.04 -15.78
C ARG A 34 0.44 -8.75 -17.17
N ALA A 35 0.97 -7.75 -17.84
CA ALA A 35 0.62 -7.44 -19.23
C ALA A 35 1.08 -8.51 -20.22
N GLU A 36 2.08 -9.31 -19.88
CA GLU A 36 2.49 -10.48 -20.66
C GLU A 36 1.58 -11.70 -20.46
N ALA A 37 0.78 -11.73 -19.38
CA ALA A 37 -0.03 -12.89 -19.01
C ALA A 37 -1.54 -12.69 -19.14
N PHE A 38 -2.02 -11.45 -19.12
CA PHE A 38 -3.44 -11.11 -19.13
C PHE A 38 -3.77 -10.12 -20.23
N ASN A 39 -4.97 -10.24 -20.81
CA ASN A 39 -5.42 -9.33 -21.86
C ASN A 39 -5.67 -7.91 -21.34
N ALA A 40 -6.11 -7.79 -20.08
CA ALA A 40 -6.42 -6.52 -19.46
C ALA A 40 -5.89 -6.41 -18.02
N ILE A 41 -5.46 -5.21 -17.63
CA ILE A 41 -4.94 -4.88 -16.30
C ILE A 41 -5.82 -3.79 -15.71
N ASN A 42 -6.45 -4.07 -14.55
CA ASN A 42 -7.22 -3.10 -13.78
C ASN A 42 -6.36 -2.60 -12.61
N ILE A 43 -5.93 -1.34 -12.66
CA ILE A 43 -5.12 -0.70 -11.62
C ILE A 43 -6.06 0.08 -10.69
N ILE A 44 -6.25 -0.43 -9.48
CA ILE A 44 -7.05 0.21 -8.43
C ILE A 44 -6.16 0.80 -7.34
N GLY A 45 -6.73 1.64 -6.47
CA GLY A 45 -5.98 2.24 -5.36
C GLY A 45 -6.48 3.63 -5.00
N PRO A 46 -5.94 4.26 -3.95
CA PRO A 46 -6.40 5.55 -3.46
C PRO A 46 -6.31 6.63 -4.54
N LYS A 47 -7.18 7.63 -4.47
CA LYS A 47 -7.12 8.80 -5.35
C LYS A 47 -5.74 9.46 -5.20
N GLY A 48 -5.18 9.94 -6.31
CA GLY A 48 -3.90 10.65 -6.29
C GLY A 48 -2.66 9.77 -6.11
N SER A 49 -2.76 8.42 -6.09
CA SER A 49 -1.59 7.51 -6.01
C SER A 49 -0.77 7.43 -7.30
N GLY A 50 -1.28 7.95 -8.43
CA GLY A 50 -0.58 7.99 -9.71
C GLY A 50 -1.05 6.95 -10.74
N LYS A 51 -2.14 6.22 -10.51
CA LYS A 51 -2.68 5.16 -11.39
C LYS A 51 -2.75 5.55 -12.86
N THR A 52 -3.42 6.68 -13.13
CA THR A 52 -3.59 7.21 -14.50
C THR A 52 -2.25 7.50 -15.16
N CYS A 53 -1.31 8.13 -14.44
CA CYS A 53 0.03 8.41 -14.98
C CYS A 53 0.77 7.12 -15.32
N THR A 54 0.75 6.14 -14.41
CA THR A 54 1.41 4.83 -14.60
C THR A 54 0.82 4.06 -15.79
N ALA A 55 -0.51 4.09 -15.96
CA ALA A 55 -1.17 3.44 -17.09
C ALA A 55 -0.89 4.17 -18.42
N LYS A 56 -0.84 5.52 -18.41
CA LYS A 56 -0.54 6.33 -19.60
C LYS A 56 0.82 6.01 -20.22
N GLU A 57 1.82 5.67 -19.43
CA GLU A 57 3.16 5.30 -19.92
C GLU A 57 3.16 4.08 -20.87
N ARG A 58 2.11 3.26 -20.79
CA ARG A 58 1.98 2.00 -21.51
C ARG A 58 0.97 2.04 -22.66
N CYS A 59 0.13 3.07 -22.72
CA CYS A 59 -1.01 3.13 -23.62
C CYS A 59 -0.80 4.05 -24.80
N ASN A 60 -1.29 3.61 -25.97
CA ASN A 60 -1.32 4.42 -27.20
C ASN A 60 -2.59 5.28 -27.31
N THR A 61 -3.71 4.79 -26.77
CA THR A 61 -4.99 5.49 -26.74
C THR A 61 -5.45 5.69 -25.30
N ILE A 62 -5.94 6.88 -24.98
CA ILE A 62 -6.39 7.25 -23.64
C ILE A 62 -7.84 7.73 -23.72
N ILE A 63 -8.72 7.08 -22.95
CA ILE A 63 -10.14 7.40 -22.84
C ILE A 63 -10.43 7.74 -21.38
N GLU A 64 -10.58 9.04 -21.11
CA GLU A 64 -10.81 9.58 -19.77
C GLU A 64 -12.32 9.89 -19.62
N PHE A 65 -13.06 9.06 -18.86
CA PHE A 65 -14.50 9.25 -18.65
C PHE A 65 -14.84 10.44 -17.75
N GLN A 66 -13.84 11.09 -17.16
CA GLN A 66 -14.01 12.32 -16.36
C GLN A 66 -13.51 13.58 -17.08
N ASP A 67 -13.09 13.49 -18.35
CA ASP A 67 -12.78 14.66 -19.18
C ASP A 67 -14.07 15.43 -19.50
N GLU A 68 -14.28 16.59 -18.87
CA GLU A 68 -15.53 17.36 -18.97
C GLU A 68 -15.95 17.68 -20.42
N GLU A 69 -14.98 17.91 -21.31
CA GLU A 69 -15.27 18.23 -22.72
C GLU A 69 -15.79 17.03 -23.52
N LYS A 70 -15.37 15.80 -23.16
CA LYS A 70 -15.66 14.57 -23.90
C LYS A 70 -16.60 13.63 -23.16
N ARG A 71 -16.82 13.86 -21.86
CA ARG A 71 -17.55 12.97 -20.95
C ARG A 71 -18.87 12.48 -21.52
N ASP A 72 -19.74 13.40 -21.91
CA ASP A 72 -21.09 13.06 -22.36
C ASP A 72 -21.06 12.20 -23.64
N GLY A 73 -20.16 12.53 -24.57
CA GLY A 73 -19.95 11.75 -25.79
C GLY A 73 -19.40 10.36 -25.49
N TYR A 74 -18.40 10.25 -24.61
CA TYR A 74 -17.84 8.97 -24.21
C TYR A 74 -18.84 8.09 -23.47
N LEU A 75 -19.62 8.65 -22.54
CA LEU A 75 -20.66 7.90 -21.84
C LEU A 75 -21.76 7.42 -22.78
N ALA A 76 -22.20 8.25 -23.74
CA ALA A 76 -23.18 7.86 -24.74
C ALA A 76 -22.68 6.71 -25.61
N VAL A 77 -21.43 6.74 -26.08
CA VAL A 77 -20.78 5.66 -26.84
C VAL A 77 -20.63 4.41 -25.97
N ALA A 78 -20.20 4.55 -24.73
CA ALA A 78 -20.04 3.44 -23.79
C ALA A 78 -21.38 2.72 -23.53
N GLU A 79 -22.50 3.46 -23.53
CA GLU A 79 -23.83 2.93 -23.31
C GLU A 79 -24.40 2.22 -24.55
N THR A 80 -24.20 2.81 -25.74
CA THR A 80 -24.85 2.35 -26.98
C THR A 80 -24.00 1.45 -27.85
N SER A 81 -22.70 1.73 -27.97
CA SER A 81 -21.78 1.07 -28.89
C SER A 81 -20.35 0.96 -28.34
N PRO A 82 -20.14 0.36 -27.16
CA PRO A 82 -18.84 0.36 -26.47
C PRO A 82 -17.71 -0.31 -27.28
N LYS A 83 -18.04 -1.22 -28.22
CA LYS A 83 -17.07 -1.83 -29.13
C LYS A 83 -16.34 -0.83 -30.03
N LEU A 84 -16.88 0.38 -30.23
CA LEU A 84 -16.19 1.40 -31.03
C LEU A 84 -14.87 1.83 -30.38
N PHE A 85 -14.78 1.84 -29.06
CA PHE A 85 -13.55 2.15 -28.37
C PHE A 85 -12.44 1.14 -28.65
N LEU A 86 -12.79 -0.15 -28.83
CA LEU A 86 -11.82 -1.22 -29.05
C LEU A 86 -11.15 -1.19 -30.42
N LYS A 87 -11.67 -0.34 -31.35
CA LYS A 87 -11.09 -0.11 -32.69
C LYS A 87 -9.89 0.83 -32.66
N ASN A 88 -9.66 1.52 -31.56
CA ASN A 88 -8.52 2.41 -31.42
C ASN A 88 -7.19 1.65 -31.30
N LYS A 89 -6.09 2.38 -31.50
CA LYS A 89 -4.74 1.82 -31.39
C LYS A 89 -4.46 1.32 -29.97
N LYS A 90 -4.16 0.04 -29.86
CA LYS A 90 -3.85 -0.65 -28.60
C LYS A 90 -2.38 -0.42 -28.19
N PRO A 91 -2.02 -0.50 -26.89
CA PRO A 91 -2.90 -0.65 -25.72
C PRO A 91 -3.79 0.58 -25.48
N ILE A 92 -5.00 0.34 -24.91
CA ILE A 92 -6.00 1.38 -24.62
C ILE A 92 -6.16 1.52 -23.12
N LEU A 93 -6.10 2.75 -22.63
CA LEU A 93 -6.45 3.11 -21.24
C LEU A 93 -7.91 3.54 -21.18
N PHE A 94 -8.67 2.96 -20.26
CA PHE A 94 -9.98 3.38 -19.81
C PHE A 94 -9.86 3.94 -18.39
N ASP A 95 -9.69 5.27 -18.26
CA ASP A 95 -9.49 5.94 -16.98
C ASP A 95 -10.84 6.19 -16.28
N GLU A 96 -10.91 5.81 -14.98
CA GLU A 96 -12.11 5.81 -14.15
C GLU A 96 -13.27 5.05 -14.82
N TRP A 97 -12.97 3.83 -15.32
CA TRP A 97 -13.89 2.98 -16.10
C TRP A 97 -15.22 2.67 -15.40
N GLN A 98 -15.30 2.80 -14.08
CA GLN A 98 -16.51 2.56 -13.31
C GLN A 98 -17.65 3.54 -13.67
N ASP A 99 -17.33 4.69 -14.24
CA ASP A 99 -18.33 5.64 -14.74
C ASP A 99 -19.02 5.12 -16.02
N ALA A 100 -18.39 4.15 -16.70
CA ALA A 100 -18.85 3.52 -17.94
C ALA A 100 -18.85 2.00 -17.81
N SER A 101 -19.61 1.44 -16.88
CA SER A 101 -19.52 0.02 -16.43
C SER A 101 -19.69 -1.04 -17.54
N LYS A 102 -20.37 -0.73 -18.65
CA LYS A 102 -20.51 -1.63 -19.82
C LYS A 102 -19.18 -1.93 -20.52
N ILE A 103 -18.17 -1.05 -20.37
CA ILE A 103 -16.82 -1.26 -20.90
C ILE A 103 -16.22 -2.56 -20.38
N TRP A 104 -16.40 -2.87 -19.10
CA TRP A 104 -15.90 -4.11 -18.51
C TRP A 104 -16.38 -5.36 -19.27
N GLY A 105 -17.68 -5.46 -19.50
CA GLY A 105 -18.27 -6.59 -20.24
C GLY A 105 -17.80 -6.65 -21.69
N THR A 106 -17.57 -5.50 -22.32
CA THR A 106 -17.11 -5.39 -23.70
C THR A 106 -15.65 -5.85 -23.83
N ILE A 107 -14.76 -5.38 -22.95
CA ILE A 107 -13.36 -5.81 -22.87
C ILE A 107 -13.30 -7.32 -22.59
N ARG A 108 -14.03 -7.79 -21.58
CA ARG A 108 -14.06 -9.22 -21.25
C ARG A 108 -14.44 -10.09 -22.46
N LYS A 109 -15.47 -9.65 -23.21
CA LYS A 109 -15.87 -10.39 -24.42
C LYS A 109 -14.79 -10.38 -25.49
N ASP A 110 -14.13 -9.26 -25.73
CA ASP A 110 -13.02 -9.16 -26.68
C ASP A 110 -11.85 -10.07 -26.27
N CYS A 111 -11.55 -10.13 -24.98
CA CYS A 111 -10.55 -11.06 -24.43
C CYS A 111 -10.95 -12.55 -24.64
N ASP A 112 -12.26 -12.88 -24.59
CA ASP A 112 -12.74 -14.23 -24.88
C ASP A 112 -12.63 -14.56 -26.37
N ASP A 113 -12.88 -13.58 -27.24
CA ASP A 113 -12.83 -13.73 -28.68
C ASP A 113 -11.36 -13.79 -29.22
N HIS A 114 -10.41 -13.17 -28.45
CA HIS A 114 -8.98 -13.03 -28.81
C HIS A 114 -8.06 -13.30 -27.59
N PRO A 115 -8.01 -14.54 -27.08
CA PRO A 115 -7.26 -14.87 -25.85
C PRO A 115 -5.74 -14.70 -25.99
N GLU A 116 -5.21 -14.72 -27.20
CA GLU A 116 -3.78 -14.52 -27.50
C GLU A 116 -3.33 -13.06 -27.36
N ASN A 117 -4.26 -12.10 -27.36
CA ASN A 117 -3.96 -10.68 -27.34
C ASN A 117 -3.80 -10.20 -25.88
N VAL A 118 -2.60 -10.30 -25.32
CA VAL A 118 -2.28 -9.89 -23.97
C VAL A 118 -1.84 -8.41 -23.90
N GLY A 119 -2.05 -7.76 -22.75
CA GLY A 119 -1.61 -6.39 -22.50
C GLY A 119 -2.31 -5.28 -23.31
N GLU A 120 -3.46 -5.59 -23.95
CA GLU A 120 -4.13 -4.64 -24.84
C GLU A 120 -4.99 -3.59 -24.14
N TYR A 121 -5.40 -3.85 -22.88
CA TYR A 121 -6.31 -2.98 -22.15
C TYR A 121 -5.79 -2.66 -20.75
N PHE A 122 -5.85 -1.38 -20.41
CA PHE A 122 -5.59 -0.86 -19.08
C PHE A 122 -6.84 -0.15 -18.56
N LEU A 123 -7.21 -0.43 -17.32
CA LEU A 123 -8.31 0.21 -16.64
C LEU A 123 -7.78 0.82 -15.36
N THR A 124 -8.32 1.97 -14.97
CA THR A 124 -8.02 2.58 -13.66
C THR A 124 -9.28 2.88 -12.90
N GLY A 125 -9.23 2.72 -11.57
CA GLY A 125 -10.32 3.03 -10.69
C GLY A 125 -9.85 3.48 -9.31
N SER A 126 -10.55 4.44 -8.72
CA SER A 126 -10.20 5.04 -7.43
C SER A 126 -10.86 4.38 -6.22
N SER A 127 -11.52 3.25 -6.42
CA SER A 127 -12.12 2.46 -5.33
C SER A 127 -12.07 0.98 -5.65
N SER A 128 -12.05 0.14 -4.59
CA SER A 128 -12.22 -1.31 -4.70
C SER A 128 -13.70 -1.73 -4.74
N LYS A 129 -14.60 -0.77 -4.96
CA LYS A 129 -16.05 -1.04 -5.04
C LYS A 129 -16.28 -2.13 -6.07
N LYS A 130 -16.88 -3.22 -5.62
CA LYS A 130 -17.37 -4.28 -6.50
C LYS A 130 -18.51 -3.73 -7.34
N ILE A 131 -18.20 -3.20 -8.52
CA ILE A 131 -19.21 -2.86 -9.50
C ILE A 131 -19.93 -4.17 -9.83
N LYS A 132 -21.25 -4.16 -9.77
CA LYS A 132 -22.06 -5.31 -10.18
C LYS A 132 -21.91 -5.49 -11.69
N THR A 133 -20.86 -6.18 -12.09
CA THR A 133 -20.69 -6.65 -13.45
C THR A 133 -21.32 -8.03 -13.57
N PRO A 134 -21.97 -8.38 -14.69
CA PRO A 134 -22.55 -9.71 -14.90
C PRO A 134 -21.51 -10.84 -14.78
N HIS A 135 -20.22 -10.51 -14.97
CA HIS A 135 -19.11 -11.47 -14.95
C HIS A 135 -17.86 -10.86 -14.33
N THR A 136 -17.08 -11.66 -13.61
CA THR A 136 -15.90 -11.22 -12.83
C THR A 136 -14.67 -10.89 -13.67
N GLY A 137 -14.59 -11.36 -14.92
CA GLY A 137 -13.38 -11.20 -15.76
C GLY A 137 -12.22 -12.15 -15.41
N THR A 138 -12.44 -13.11 -14.50
CA THR A 138 -11.40 -14.04 -14.03
C THR A 138 -10.68 -14.73 -15.21
N GLY A 139 -9.34 -14.72 -15.17
CA GLY A 139 -8.47 -15.29 -16.19
C GLY A 139 -8.22 -14.40 -17.42
N ARG A 140 -8.88 -13.25 -17.57
CA ARG A 140 -8.74 -12.26 -18.66
C ARG A 140 -8.28 -10.92 -18.16
N ILE A 141 -8.91 -10.47 -17.07
CA ILE A 141 -8.64 -9.17 -16.45
C ILE A 141 -7.99 -9.43 -15.08
N THR A 142 -6.78 -8.96 -14.88
CA THR A 142 -6.10 -8.99 -13.58
C THR A 142 -6.26 -7.66 -12.87
N GLU A 143 -6.35 -7.68 -11.54
CA GLU A 143 -6.46 -6.48 -10.72
C GLU A 143 -5.20 -6.29 -9.90
N LEU A 144 -4.68 -5.07 -9.89
CA LEU A 144 -3.50 -4.66 -9.13
C LEU A 144 -3.81 -3.42 -8.28
N THR A 145 -3.45 -3.47 -7.02
CA THR A 145 -3.59 -2.32 -6.12
C THR A 145 -2.33 -1.46 -6.16
N MET A 146 -2.45 -0.19 -6.53
CA MET A 146 -1.36 0.77 -6.51
C MET A 146 -1.41 1.60 -5.22
N TYR A 147 -0.40 1.41 -4.37
CA TYR A 147 -0.24 2.15 -3.12
C TYR A 147 0.31 3.57 -3.34
N PRO A 148 0.21 4.50 -2.35
CA PRO A 148 1.03 5.70 -2.31
C PRO A 148 2.51 5.37 -2.41
N MET A 149 3.35 6.34 -2.74
CA MET A 149 4.79 6.15 -2.90
C MET A 149 5.46 5.80 -1.58
N SER A 150 6.42 4.86 -1.63
CA SER A 150 7.33 4.56 -0.53
C SER A 150 8.38 5.66 -0.34
N LEU A 151 9.12 5.62 0.77
CA LEU A 151 10.26 6.53 0.99
C LEU A 151 11.35 6.37 -0.08
N TYR A 152 11.52 5.17 -0.63
CA TYR A 152 12.42 4.94 -1.76
C TYR A 152 11.94 5.63 -3.04
N GLU A 153 10.66 5.48 -3.39
CA GLU A 153 10.08 6.11 -4.58
C GLU A 153 10.02 7.64 -4.48
N THR A 154 9.95 8.19 -3.26
CA THR A 154 9.95 9.65 -3.03
C THR A 154 11.33 10.23 -2.80
N GLY A 155 12.38 9.39 -2.73
CA GLY A 155 13.78 9.80 -2.66
C GLY A 155 14.33 10.07 -1.26
N GLU A 156 13.58 9.77 -0.20
CA GLU A 156 14.09 9.81 1.18
C GLU A 156 14.97 8.59 1.49
N SER A 157 14.69 7.43 0.90
CA SER A 157 15.61 6.29 0.96
C SER A 157 16.53 6.28 -0.27
N ASN A 158 17.81 6.01 -0.05
CA ASN A 158 18.81 5.86 -1.12
C ASN A 158 18.79 4.46 -1.78
N GLY A 159 18.03 3.51 -1.21
CA GLY A 159 17.81 2.18 -1.77
C GLY A 159 19.05 1.28 -1.84
N LYS A 160 20.05 1.48 -1.00
CA LYS A 160 21.24 0.61 -0.97
C LYS A 160 20.93 -0.80 -0.53
N ILE A 161 19.93 -0.98 0.35
CA ILE A 161 19.61 -2.25 0.99
C ILE A 161 18.27 -2.77 0.47
N SER A 162 18.29 -3.93 -0.17
CA SER A 162 17.09 -4.63 -0.64
C SER A 162 16.61 -5.62 0.41
N ILE A 163 15.32 -5.52 0.80
CA ILE A 163 14.68 -6.47 1.71
C ILE A 163 14.62 -7.87 1.08
N ASN A 164 14.41 -7.94 -0.23
CA ASN A 164 14.36 -9.21 -0.96
C ASN A 164 15.72 -9.91 -0.96
N GLU A 165 16.82 -9.16 -1.13
CA GLU A 165 18.18 -9.73 -1.06
C GLU A 165 18.50 -10.22 0.35
N ILE A 166 18.14 -9.50 1.41
CA ILE A 166 18.32 -9.97 2.80
C ILE A 166 17.67 -11.34 3.01
N ILE A 167 16.48 -11.57 2.44
CA ILE A 167 15.72 -12.81 2.65
C ILE A 167 16.25 -13.95 1.77
N ASN A 168 16.70 -13.67 0.55
CA ASN A 168 17.07 -14.70 -0.42
C ASN A 168 18.55 -15.07 -0.39
N ASN A 169 19.41 -14.13 -0.03
CA ASN A 169 20.86 -14.29 -0.07
C ASN A 169 21.44 -14.17 1.34
N CYS A 170 21.76 -15.31 1.95
CA CYS A 170 22.34 -15.35 3.30
C CYS A 170 23.71 -14.65 3.41
N ASN A 171 24.39 -14.43 2.28
CA ASN A 171 25.70 -13.75 2.20
C ASN A 171 25.54 -12.27 1.82
N TYR A 172 24.32 -11.75 1.74
CA TYR A 172 24.10 -10.34 1.42
C TYR A 172 24.63 -9.47 2.56
N ASP A 173 25.71 -8.77 2.26
CA ASP A 173 26.36 -7.86 3.19
C ASP A 173 25.71 -6.48 3.13
N ILE A 174 25.37 -5.96 4.30
CA ILE A 174 24.79 -4.62 4.47
C ILE A 174 25.68 -3.73 5.33
N ASP A 175 26.78 -4.28 5.86
CA ASP A 175 27.59 -3.60 6.85
C ASP A 175 28.31 -2.38 6.25
N GLY A 176 28.10 -1.23 6.88
CA GLY A 176 28.65 0.04 6.43
C GLY A 176 27.78 0.82 5.45
N ASP A 177 26.69 0.24 4.92
CA ASP A 177 25.71 1.02 4.16
C ASP A 177 25.07 2.10 5.03
N SER A 178 24.97 3.32 4.49
CA SER A 178 24.58 4.48 5.27
C SER A 178 23.62 5.41 4.54
N CYS A 179 22.88 6.20 5.31
CA CYS A 179 22.03 7.28 4.84
C CYS A 179 22.15 8.52 5.73
N ASP A 180 21.81 9.68 5.17
CA ASP A 180 21.80 10.97 5.85
C ASP A 180 20.38 11.42 6.25
N LEU A 181 19.38 10.53 6.20
CA LEU A 181 18.01 10.84 6.53
C LEU A 181 17.87 11.16 8.03
N LYS A 182 17.50 12.41 8.32
CA LYS A 182 17.30 12.91 9.66
C LYS A 182 15.86 12.68 10.14
N LEU A 183 15.67 12.62 11.46
CA LEU A 183 14.37 12.37 12.07
C LEU A 183 13.34 13.45 11.71
N GLU A 184 13.76 14.74 11.64
CA GLU A 184 12.89 15.86 11.25
C GLU A 184 12.42 15.74 9.79
N GLN A 185 13.27 15.23 8.90
CA GLN A 185 12.90 14.95 7.51
C GLN A 185 11.88 13.81 7.44
N LEU A 186 12.00 12.82 8.32
CA LEU A 186 11.05 11.73 8.43
C LEU A 186 9.70 12.20 8.99
N PHE A 187 9.69 13.12 9.98
CA PHE A 187 8.47 13.80 10.45
C PHE A 187 7.76 14.53 9.32
N PHE A 188 8.53 15.26 8.51
CA PHE A 188 8.00 15.96 7.35
C PHE A 188 7.44 14.98 6.31
N ALA A 189 8.17 13.93 5.96
CA ALA A 189 7.75 12.91 5.01
C ALA A 189 6.47 12.20 5.45
N ALA A 190 6.33 11.91 6.77
CA ALA A 190 5.12 11.34 7.36
C ALA A 190 3.89 12.23 7.16
N CYS A 191 4.04 13.54 7.42
CA CYS A 191 2.95 14.52 7.28
C CYS A 191 2.61 14.82 5.82
N ARG A 192 3.60 14.86 4.93
CA ARG A 192 3.44 15.07 3.48
C ARG A 192 2.76 13.88 2.81
N GLY A 193 3.10 12.67 3.24
CA GLY A 193 2.66 11.42 2.63
C GLY A 193 3.37 11.08 1.32
N GLY A 194 3.06 9.89 0.81
CA GLY A 194 3.57 9.34 -0.46
C GLY A 194 2.76 9.74 -1.69
N TRP A 195 2.23 10.96 -1.74
CA TRP A 195 1.40 11.45 -2.84
C TRP A 195 2.27 12.05 -3.95
N PRO A 196 2.26 11.50 -5.19
CA PRO A 196 3.11 11.99 -6.30
C PRO A 196 3.01 13.50 -6.53
N ARG A 197 1.81 14.09 -6.37
CA ARG A 197 1.59 15.53 -6.52
C ARG A 197 2.49 16.37 -5.61
N CYS A 198 2.83 15.87 -4.41
CA CYS A 198 3.68 16.60 -3.48
C CYS A 198 5.07 16.85 -4.03
N LEU A 199 5.58 15.96 -4.87
CA LEU A 199 6.93 16.07 -5.45
C LEU A 199 7.02 17.18 -6.51
N ALA A 200 5.89 17.57 -7.12
CA ALA A 200 5.82 18.68 -8.07
C ALA A 200 5.80 20.05 -7.39
N LEU A 201 5.55 20.11 -6.08
CA LEU A 201 5.40 21.37 -5.35
C LEU A 201 6.75 21.84 -4.80
N LYS A 202 6.99 23.17 -4.86
CA LYS A 202 8.22 23.77 -4.35
C LYS A 202 8.16 24.10 -2.86
N SER A 203 6.99 24.53 -2.38
CA SER A 203 6.79 24.97 -1.00
C SER A 203 6.43 23.80 -0.09
N ASP A 204 7.14 23.63 1.01
CA ASP A 204 6.86 22.61 2.01
C ASP A 204 5.49 22.79 2.64
N LYS A 205 5.06 24.05 2.87
CA LYS A 205 3.70 24.35 3.30
C LYS A 205 2.66 23.80 2.32
N ALA A 206 2.86 23.99 1.01
CA ALA A 206 1.93 23.48 0.00
C ALA A 206 1.92 21.95 -0.07
N LYS A 207 3.07 21.29 0.14
CA LYS A 207 3.15 19.82 0.20
C LYS A 207 2.31 19.26 1.35
N LEU A 208 2.34 19.89 2.53
CA LEU A 208 1.57 19.46 3.71
C LEU A 208 0.06 19.68 3.56
N GLU A 209 -0.38 20.65 2.75
CA GLU A 209 -1.81 20.89 2.51
C GLU A 209 -2.47 19.76 1.70
N ILE A 210 -1.72 18.98 0.90
CA ILE A 210 -2.28 17.88 0.09
C ILE A 210 -2.95 16.82 0.98
N ALA A 211 -2.28 16.37 2.04
CA ALA A 211 -2.84 15.35 2.93
C ALA A 211 -4.05 15.87 3.72
N LYS A 212 -4.04 17.14 4.12
CA LYS A 212 -5.16 17.78 4.82
C LYS A 212 -6.38 17.90 3.91
N ASP A 213 -6.18 18.34 2.66
CA ASP A 213 -7.28 18.41 1.68
C ASP A 213 -7.81 17.00 1.39
N TYR A 214 -6.94 16.02 1.22
CA TYR A 214 -7.33 14.62 1.00
C TYR A 214 -8.22 14.11 2.14
N PHE A 215 -7.82 14.30 3.40
CA PHE A 215 -8.65 13.98 4.57
C PHE A 215 -10.01 14.68 4.52
N ASN A 216 -10.04 15.97 4.19
CA ASN A 216 -11.28 16.73 4.10
C ASN A 216 -12.20 16.21 2.97
N GLN A 217 -11.63 15.86 1.81
CA GLN A 217 -12.39 15.28 0.70
C GLN A 217 -12.99 13.92 1.06
N ILE A 218 -12.23 13.04 1.72
CA ILE A 218 -12.74 11.76 2.24
C ILE A 218 -13.96 12.00 3.11
N CYS A 219 -13.86 12.86 4.11
CA CYS A 219 -14.92 13.09 5.08
C CYS A 219 -16.16 13.74 4.48
N ASN A 220 -15.98 14.72 3.60
CA ASN A 220 -17.07 15.55 3.11
C ASN A 220 -17.74 15.04 1.83
N ARG A 221 -17.03 14.25 1.01
CA ARG A 221 -17.49 13.83 -0.31
C ARG A 221 -17.33 12.34 -0.58
N ASP A 222 -16.11 11.82 -0.52
CA ASP A 222 -15.79 10.51 -1.10
C ASP A 222 -16.53 9.38 -0.40
N ILE A 223 -16.64 9.43 0.93
CA ILE A 223 -17.32 8.40 1.72
C ILE A 223 -18.82 8.29 1.38
N SER A 224 -19.43 9.37 0.90
CA SER A 224 -20.83 9.37 0.45
C SER A 224 -20.95 9.04 -1.04
N ALA A 225 -20.00 9.47 -1.85
CA ALA A 225 -20.02 9.27 -3.30
C ALA A 225 -19.78 7.81 -3.71
N ILE A 226 -19.10 7.02 -2.87
CA ILE A 226 -18.73 5.64 -3.21
C ILE A 226 -19.93 4.76 -3.57
N ASP A 227 -21.09 4.98 -2.94
CA ASP A 227 -22.34 4.23 -3.20
C ASP A 227 -23.58 5.14 -3.27
N ASN A 228 -23.38 6.45 -3.42
CA ASN A 228 -24.40 7.48 -3.43
C ASN A 228 -25.27 7.50 -2.13
N THR A 229 -24.73 7.01 -1.02
CA THR A 229 -25.42 7.05 0.29
C THR A 229 -24.89 8.21 1.10
N LYS A 230 -25.79 9.15 1.45
CA LYS A 230 -25.40 10.30 2.30
C LYS A 230 -24.89 9.82 3.66
N ARG A 231 -23.63 10.12 3.98
CA ARG A 231 -22.99 9.82 5.27
C ARG A 231 -22.70 11.09 6.05
N ASN A 232 -22.67 10.97 7.37
CA ASN A 232 -22.35 12.08 8.24
C ASN A 232 -20.84 12.31 8.26
N SER A 233 -20.40 13.49 7.81
CA SER A 233 -18.97 13.85 7.74
C SER A 233 -18.33 13.93 9.13
N GLU A 234 -19.08 14.37 10.15
CA GLU A 234 -18.57 14.45 11.52
C GLU A 234 -18.28 13.07 12.10
N TRP A 235 -19.16 12.09 11.87
CA TRP A 235 -18.90 10.69 12.28
C TRP A 235 -17.65 10.14 11.61
N THR A 236 -17.44 10.48 10.33
CA THR A 236 -16.25 10.06 9.59
C THR A 236 -15.00 10.69 10.20
N ARG A 237 -15.05 11.98 10.56
CA ARG A 237 -13.92 12.70 11.19
C ARG A 237 -13.55 12.08 12.53
N ILE A 238 -14.52 11.86 13.41
CA ILE A 238 -14.29 11.27 14.73
C ILE A 238 -13.77 9.84 14.58
N LEU A 239 -14.33 9.06 13.64
CA LEU A 239 -13.90 7.69 13.38
C LEU A 239 -12.44 7.65 12.90
N LEU A 240 -12.07 8.48 11.93
CA LEU A 240 -10.68 8.56 11.44
C LEU A 240 -9.73 9.11 12.49
N TRP A 241 -10.17 10.04 13.33
CA TRP A 241 -9.39 10.52 14.48
C TRP A 241 -9.12 9.39 15.49
N SER A 242 -10.13 8.57 15.79
CA SER A 242 -9.98 7.41 16.68
C SER A 242 -9.06 6.34 16.06
N TYR A 243 -9.18 6.07 14.76
CA TYR A 243 -8.23 5.21 14.03
C TYR A 243 -6.80 5.76 14.10
N ALA A 244 -6.62 7.08 13.98
CA ALA A 244 -5.31 7.70 14.02
C ALA A 244 -4.62 7.57 15.39
N ARG A 245 -5.39 7.66 16.48
CA ARG A 245 -4.89 7.39 17.84
C ARG A 245 -4.49 5.93 18.08
N ASN A 246 -5.05 5.03 17.30
CA ASN A 246 -4.80 3.59 17.35
C ASN A 246 -4.03 3.09 16.11
N MET A 247 -3.29 3.98 15.44
CA MET A 247 -2.51 3.67 14.24
C MET A 247 -1.47 2.60 14.55
N ALA A 248 -1.30 1.64 13.63
CA ALA A 248 -0.39 0.50 13.76
C ALA A 248 -0.61 -0.36 15.02
N THR A 249 -1.82 -0.38 15.58
CA THR A 249 -2.16 -1.21 16.74
C THR A 249 -3.18 -2.29 16.40
N MET A 250 -3.35 -3.25 17.31
CA MET A 250 -4.40 -4.28 17.25
C MET A 250 -5.63 -3.89 18.10
N ALA A 251 -5.94 -2.59 18.19
CA ALA A 251 -7.08 -2.11 18.94
C ALA A 251 -8.39 -2.77 18.44
N LYS A 252 -9.21 -3.28 19.34
CA LYS A 252 -10.50 -3.83 18.96
C LYS A 252 -11.39 -2.72 18.39
N ARG A 253 -12.12 -3.00 17.30
CA ARG A 253 -13.09 -2.05 16.69
C ARG A 253 -14.04 -1.44 17.73
N LYS A 254 -14.44 -2.21 18.73
CA LYS A 254 -15.27 -1.71 19.85
C LYS A 254 -14.65 -0.50 20.57
N ASN A 255 -13.34 -0.50 20.78
CA ASN A 255 -12.64 0.61 21.44
C ASN A 255 -12.60 1.84 20.52
N ILE A 256 -12.33 1.65 19.23
CA ILE A 256 -12.35 2.71 18.20
C ILE A 256 -13.76 3.32 18.11
N TYR A 257 -14.82 2.50 18.14
CA TYR A 257 -16.20 2.97 18.06
C TYR A 257 -16.67 3.69 19.31
N ALA A 258 -16.06 3.41 20.47
CA ALA A 258 -16.40 4.09 21.72
C ALA A 258 -16.20 5.60 21.62
N ASP A 259 -15.17 6.09 20.93
CA ASP A 259 -14.93 7.51 20.75
C ASP A 259 -16.06 8.18 19.95
N VAL A 260 -16.57 7.54 18.91
CA VAL A 260 -17.70 8.06 18.13
C VAL A 260 -18.99 8.04 18.95
N LYS A 261 -19.24 6.95 19.66
CA LYS A 261 -20.45 6.76 20.49
C LYS A 261 -20.49 7.69 21.71
N ALA A 262 -19.34 8.15 22.18
CA ALA A 262 -19.30 9.09 23.30
C ALA A 262 -19.96 10.44 22.96
N THR A 263 -19.99 10.81 21.69
CA THR A 263 -20.52 12.10 21.21
C THR A 263 -21.74 11.97 20.30
N GLN A 264 -21.98 10.76 19.74
CA GLN A 264 -22.98 10.52 18.70
C GLN A 264 -23.82 9.28 19.01
N ASN A 265 -25.13 9.38 18.78
CA ASN A 265 -26.04 8.21 18.89
C ASN A 265 -25.96 7.38 17.60
N VAL A 266 -25.05 6.43 17.55
CA VAL A 266 -24.78 5.59 16.36
C VAL A 266 -24.60 4.13 16.77
N THR A 267 -25.05 3.20 15.91
CA THR A 267 -24.91 1.75 16.15
C THR A 267 -23.58 1.21 15.63
N ASP A 268 -23.08 0.10 16.19
CA ASP A 268 -21.88 -0.60 15.68
C ASP A 268 -22.05 -0.98 14.21
N LYS A 269 -23.23 -1.50 13.82
CA LYS A 269 -23.52 -1.87 12.43
C LYS A 269 -23.36 -0.69 11.45
N THR A 270 -23.74 0.51 11.89
CA THR A 270 -23.56 1.72 11.08
C THR A 270 -22.07 2.05 10.94
N LEU A 271 -21.30 1.98 12.04
CA LEU A 271 -19.87 2.22 12.02
C LEU A 271 -19.10 1.16 11.22
N ASP A 272 -19.51 -0.11 11.28
CA ASP A 272 -18.96 -1.17 10.42
C ASP A 272 -19.12 -0.82 8.94
N ASN A 273 -20.28 -0.27 8.54
CA ASN A 273 -20.46 0.20 7.15
C ASN A 273 -19.53 1.36 6.79
N TYR A 274 -19.27 2.30 7.73
CA TYR A 274 -18.31 3.38 7.48
C TYR A 274 -16.90 2.82 7.29
N VAL A 275 -16.49 1.89 8.14
CA VAL A 275 -15.18 1.22 8.05
C VAL A 275 -15.05 0.49 6.71
N GLU A 276 -16.06 -0.29 6.31
CA GLU A 276 -16.08 -0.97 5.01
C GLU A 276 -15.86 0.02 3.85
N LYS A 277 -16.52 1.19 3.89
CA LYS A 277 -16.36 2.20 2.84
C LYS A 277 -15.00 2.89 2.88
N LEU A 278 -14.42 3.08 4.06
CA LEU A 278 -13.04 3.60 4.18
C LEU A 278 -12.00 2.59 3.66
N GLU A 279 -12.24 1.29 3.86
CA GLU A 279 -11.42 0.23 3.26
C GLU A 279 -11.58 0.20 1.73
N GLU A 280 -12.82 0.29 1.21
CA GLU A 280 -13.09 0.37 -0.24
C GLU A 280 -12.46 1.60 -0.90
N LEU A 281 -12.35 2.72 -0.19
CA LEU A 281 -11.68 3.95 -0.64
C LEU A 281 -10.15 3.91 -0.48
N PHE A 282 -9.61 2.83 0.03
CA PHE A 282 -8.17 2.71 0.35
C PHE A 282 -7.69 3.79 1.32
N VAL A 283 -8.48 4.12 2.35
CA VAL A 283 -8.10 5.06 3.41
C VAL A 283 -7.40 4.32 4.55
N ILE A 284 -8.01 3.22 4.97
CA ILE A 284 -7.51 2.31 6.02
C ILE A 284 -7.33 0.90 5.46
N LYS A 285 -6.47 0.13 6.09
CA LYS A 285 -6.20 -1.26 5.75
C LYS A 285 -5.86 -2.05 7.00
N ASP A 286 -6.30 -3.29 7.02
CA ASP A 286 -5.94 -4.26 8.04
C ASP A 286 -4.76 -5.11 7.58
N ILE A 287 -3.77 -5.29 8.45
CA ILE A 287 -2.67 -6.24 8.30
C ILE A 287 -3.03 -7.53 9.04
N ASP A 288 -3.04 -8.63 8.33
CA ASP A 288 -3.42 -9.94 8.88
C ASP A 288 -2.33 -10.49 9.82
N ALA A 289 -2.75 -11.27 10.79
CA ALA A 289 -1.83 -12.00 11.64
C ALA A 289 -1.17 -13.15 10.88
N TRP A 290 0.12 -13.37 11.14
CA TRP A 290 0.89 -14.49 10.63
C TRP A 290 0.98 -15.62 11.66
N THR A 291 1.15 -16.83 11.18
CA THR A 291 1.49 -18.02 11.98
C THR A 291 2.41 -18.91 11.16
N PRO A 292 3.36 -19.60 11.81
CA PRO A 292 4.23 -20.55 11.13
C PRO A 292 3.46 -21.68 10.42
N GLN A 293 2.26 -21.98 10.87
CA GLN A 293 1.36 -22.99 10.30
C GLN A 293 0.43 -22.42 9.24
N ILE A 294 0.67 -22.67 7.96
CA ILE A 294 -0.22 -22.26 6.86
C ILE A 294 -1.67 -22.76 7.05
N ARG A 295 -1.85 -23.92 7.69
CA ARG A 295 -3.18 -24.51 7.96
C ARG A 295 -3.77 -24.16 9.33
N SER A 296 -3.11 -23.29 10.11
CA SER A 296 -3.60 -22.90 11.43
C SER A 296 -4.80 -21.97 11.32
N LYS A 297 -5.82 -22.22 12.14
CA LYS A 297 -6.96 -21.31 12.31
C LYS A 297 -6.60 -20.11 13.20
N THR A 298 -5.47 -20.14 13.88
CA THR A 298 -5.04 -19.10 14.84
C THR A 298 -4.86 -17.74 14.15
N SER A 299 -4.24 -17.70 12.98
CA SER A 299 -4.06 -16.45 12.22
C SER A 299 -5.39 -15.75 11.89
N ILE A 300 -6.45 -16.54 11.62
CA ILE A 300 -7.78 -15.99 11.31
C ILE A 300 -8.46 -15.43 12.57
N ARG A 301 -8.10 -15.96 13.75
CA ARG A 301 -8.72 -15.59 15.04
C ARG A 301 -7.94 -14.49 15.78
N THR A 302 -6.69 -14.22 15.39
CA THR A 302 -5.89 -13.17 15.97
C THR A 302 -6.33 -11.80 15.43
N SER A 303 -6.33 -10.79 16.31
CA SER A 303 -6.71 -9.42 15.93
C SER A 303 -5.80 -8.90 14.83
N LYS A 304 -6.38 -8.22 13.86
CA LYS A 304 -5.65 -7.55 12.79
C LYS A 304 -5.02 -6.25 13.30
N LYS A 305 -3.91 -5.85 12.71
CA LYS A 305 -3.27 -4.57 12.97
C LYS A 305 -3.83 -3.51 12.01
N HIS A 306 -4.33 -2.41 12.54
CA HIS A 306 -4.95 -1.35 11.74
C HIS A 306 -3.93 -0.33 11.28
N ILE A 307 -3.88 -0.02 10.00
CA ILE A 307 -3.03 1.02 9.43
C ILE A 307 -3.83 1.97 8.53
N PHE A 308 -3.35 3.18 8.36
CA PHE A 308 -3.71 4.00 7.21
C PHE A 308 -2.90 3.56 5.99
N ILE A 309 -3.53 3.61 4.81
CA ILE A 309 -2.83 3.29 3.56
C ILE A 309 -1.65 4.24 3.33
N ASP A 310 -1.77 5.46 3.86
CA ASP A 310 -0.70 6.43 4.04
C ASP A 310 -0.91 7.15 5.38
N PRO A 311 0.11 7.19 6.27
CA PRO A 311 -0.03 7.76 7.61
C PRO A 311 -0.39 9.24 7.60
N SER A 312 -0.11 9.98 6.52
CA SER A 312 -0.44 11.40 6.41
C SER A 312 -1.94 11.69 6.55
N ILE A 313 -2.81 10.74 6.18
CA ILE A 313 -4.26 10.86 6.37
C ILE A 313 -4.59 10.83 7.86
N GLY A 314 -4.00 9.92 8.62
CA GLY A 314 -4.17 9.84 10.08
C GLY A 314 -3.61 11.06 10.80
N ILE A 315 -2.44 11.54 10.39
CA ILE A 315 -1.83 12.75 10.93
C ILE A 315 -2.72 13.97 10.66
N ALA A 316 -3.30 14.08 9.47
CA ALA A 316 -4.27 15.13 9.13
C ALA A 316 -5.54 15.02 9.99
N ALA A 317 -6.02 13.80 10.28
CA ALA A 317 -7.15 13.58 11.19
C ALA A 317 -6.86 14.02 12.62
N LEU A 318 -5.60 13.87 13.11
CA LEU A 318 -5.16 14.38 14.41
C LEU A 318 -4.99 15.89 14.43
N GLY A 319 -4.90 16.54 13.27
CA GLY A 319 -4.71 18.00 13.16
C GLY A 319 -3.32 18.49 13.58
N ILE A 320 -2.30 17.63 13.51
CA ILE A 320 -0.93 17.94 13.93
C ILE A 320 -0.02 18.23 12.72
N ASN A 321 1.15 18.82 12.98
CA ASN A 321 2.17 19.16 12.00
C ASN A 321 3.50 18.43 12.34
N PRO A 322 4.55 18.50 11.50
CA PRO A 322 5.82 17.83 11.77
C PRO A 322 6.45 18.20 13.12
N ASP A 323 6.36 19.47 13.54
CA ASP A 323 6.98 19.96 14.78
C ASP A 323 6.38 19.32 16.03
N TYR A 324 5.12 18.86 15.98
CA TYR A 324 4.46 18.20 17.10
C TYR A 324 5.24 16.96 17.58
N PHE A 325 5.83 16.22 16.67
CA PHE A 325 6.55 14.98 16.98
C PHE A 325 7.83 15.18 17.80
N ASN A 326 8.39 16.40 17.84
CA ASN A 326 9.50 16.72 18.74
C ASN A 326 9.12 16.56 20.23
N ASN A 327 7.84 16.66 20.54
CA ASN A 327 7.31 16.56 21.91
C ASN A 327 6.61 15.23 22.20
N ASP A 328 6.36 14.41 21.17
CA ASP A 328 5.62 13.15 21.29
C ASP A 328 6.20 12.07 20.36
N LEU A 329 7.35 11.55 20.76
CA LEU A 329 8.00 10.45 20.03
C LEU A 329 7.26 9.12 20.16
N ASP A 330 6.44 8.94 21.20
CA ASP A 330 5.64 7.72 21.34
C ASP A 330 4.55 7.66 20.26
N LEU A 331 3.85 8.77 20.01
CA LEU A 331 2.93 8.87 18.88
C LEU A 331 3.67 8.68 17.55
N PHE A 332 4.85 9.31 17.40
CA PHE A 332 5.63 9.12 16.19
C PHE A 332 6.06 7.65 16.01
N GLY A 333 6.25 6.89 17.08
CA GLY A 333 6.50 5.44 16.99
C GLY A 333 5.43 4.70 16.19
N HIS A 334 4.17 4.96 16.48
CA HIS A 334 3.05 4.37 15.73
C HIS A 334 2.96 4.87 14.28
N VAL A 335 3.24 6.15 14.06
CA VAL A 335 3.31 6.73 12.71
C VAL A 335 4.45 6.11 11.91
N PHE A 336 5.63 5.96 12.52
CA PHE A 336 6.79 5.35 11.88
C PHE A 336 6.54 3.87 11.53
N GLU A 337 5.93 3.12 12.42
CA GLU A 337 5.51 1.75 12.13
C GLU A 337 4.56 1.70 10.94
N ASN A 338 3.59 2.61 10.84
CA ASN A 338 2.70 2.70 9.68
C ASN A 338 3.45 3.06 8.39
N ILE A 339 4.46 3.95 8.44
CA ILE A 339 5.31 4.27 7.28
C ILE A 339 5.99 2.99 6.78
N VAL A 340 6.66 2.27 7.68
CA VAL A 340 7.39 1.05 7.32
C VAL A 340 6.43 -0.01 6.77
N LEU A 341 5.27 -0.23 7.40
CA LEU A 341 4.27 -1.18 6.90
C LEU A 341 3.76 -0.80 5.51
N ARG A 342 3.52 0.49 5.23
CA ARG A 342 3.18 0.97 3.88
C ARG A 342 4.29 0.65 2.89
N ASP A 343 5.55 0.96 3.23
CA ASP A 343 6.69 0.72 2.36
C ASP A 343 6.88 -0.77 2.09
N LEU A 344 6.77 -1.61 3.12
CA LEU A 344 6.81 -3.07 2.97
C LEU A 344 5.69 -3.59 2.05
N LEU A 345 4.47 -3.01 2.11
CA LEU A 345 3.38 -3.34 1.18
C LEU A 345 3.72 -2.97 -0.26
N VAL A 346 4.37 -1.83 -0.48
CA VAL A 346 4.83 -1.42 -1.82
C VAL A 346 5.92 -2.38 -2.31
N TYR A 347 6.92 -2.67 -1.49
CA TYR A 347 8.02 -3.58 -1.83
C TYR A 347 7.54 -5.01 -2.09
N ALA A 348 6.54 -5.47 -1.32
CA ALA A 348 5.94 -6.79 -1.50
C ALA A 348 5.34 -7.02 -2.89
N GLN A 349 4.89 -5.96 -3.56
CA GLN A 349 4.31 -6.07 -4.89
C GLN A 349 5.33 -6.53 -5.93
N ALA A 350 6.57 -6.06 -5.87
CA ALA A 350 7.63 -6.45 -6.81
C ALA A 350 7.94 -7.96 -6.75
N HIS A 351 7.67 -8.62 -5.64
CA HIS A 351 8.06 -10.00 -5.37
C HIS A 351 6.87 -10.92 -5.10
N ASN A 352 5.62 -10.47 -5.28
CA ASN A 352 4.40 -11.18 -4.88
C ASN A 352 4.45 -11.66 -3.42
N ALA A 353 5.12 -10.89 -2.55
CA ALA A 353 5.26 -11.19 -1.13
C ALA A 353 4.01 -10.80 -0.35
N ARG A 354 3.92 -11.27 0.90
CA ARG A 354 2.85 -10.91 1.84
C ARG A 354 3.44 -10.22 3.05
N VAL A 355 2.77 -9.16 3.49
CA VAL A 355 3.10 -8.44 4.72
C VAL A 355 2.04 -8.76 5.76
N MET A 356 2.45 -9.28 6.90
CA MET A 356 1.62 -9.70 8.02
C MET A 356 2.27 -9.23 9.32
N HIS A 357 1.65 -9.43 10.46
CA HIS A 357 2.25 -9.22 11.78
C HIS A 357 2.21 -10.52 12.60
N TYR A 358 3.04 -10.62 13.63
CA TYR A 358 3.00 -11.74 14.56
C TYR A 358 2.72 -11.26 15.97
N ARG A 359 1.84 -11.96 16.68
CA ARG A 359 1.65 -11.83 18.13
C ARG A 359 1.11 -13.14 18.67
N ASP A 360 1.67 -13.58 19.79
CA ASP A 360 1.21 -14.75 20.53
C ASP A 360 0.43 -14.36 21.81
N ASP A 361 -0.10 -15.39 22.48
CA ASP A 361 -0.89 -15.20 23.71
C ASP A 361 -0.04 -14.70 24.89
N SER A 362 1.28 -14.83 24.86
CA SER A 362 2.20 -14.30 25.87
C SER A 362 2.50 -12.81 25.68
N GLY A 363 2.06 -12.24 24.55
CA GLY A 363 2.35 -10.86 24.16
C GLY A 363 3.67 -10.69 23.43
N LEU A 364 4.37 -11.77 23.08
CA LEU A 364 5.55 -11.72 22.23
C LEU A 364 5.11 -11.39 20.79
N GLU A 365 5.72 -10.38 20.18
CA GLU A 365 5.32 -9.88 18.87
C GLU A 365 6.50 -9.57 17.95
N ALA A 366 6.24 -9.61 16.64
CA ALA A 366 7.05 -8.98 15.61
C ALA A 366 6.15 -8.00 14.85
N ASP A 367 6.64 -6.76 14.68
CA ASP A 367 5.88 -5.66 14.10
C ASP A 367 5.43 -5.99 12.67
N ALA A 368 6.29 -6.68 11.90
CA ALA A 368 5.95 -7.22 10.60
C ALA A 368 6.58 -8.59 10.33
N VAL A 369 5.90 -9.37 9.47
CA VAL A 369 6.43 -10.58 8.83
C VAL A 369 6.33 -10.39 7.33
N TYR A 370 7.47 -10.39 6.65
CA TYR A 370 7.55 -10.28 5.19
C TYR A 370 7.81 -11.67 4.60
N GLN A 371 6.81 -12.24 3.91
CA GLN A 371 6.85 -13.62 3.43
C GLN A 371 6.82 -13.68 1.91
N LEU A 372 7.82 -14.35 1.32
CA LEU A 372 7.91 -14.63 -0.10
C LEU A 372 7.03 -15.83 -0.50
N PRO A 373 6.68 -15.97 -1.80
CA PRO A 373 5.86 -17.08 -2.30
C PRO A 373 6.47 -18.48 -2.10
N ASP A 374 7.81 -18.58 -2.05
CA ASP A 374 8.53 -19.83 -1.78
C ASP A 374 8.50 -20.22 -0.29
N GLY A 375 7.85 -19.40 0.56
CA GLY A 375 7.70 -19.60 1.99
C GLY A 375 8.90 -19.14 2.82
N LYS A 376 9.94 -18.53 2.22
CA LYS A 376 10.96 -17.79 2.97
C LYS A 376 10.33 -16.56 3.59
N TYR A 377 10.80 -16.17 4.78
CA TYR A 377 10.27 -14.98 5.43
C TYR A 377 11.29 -14.32 6.35
N ALA A 378 11.09 -13.03 6.58
CA ALA A 378 11.78 -12.26 7.61
C ALA A 378 10.82 -11.92 8.75
N LEU A 379 11.34 -11.97 9.98
CA LEU A 379 10.71 -11.33 11.14
C LEU A 379 11.30 -9.94 11.30
N ILE A 380 10.44 -8.95 11.47
CA ILE A 380 10.83 -7.53 11.43
C ILE A 380 10.31 -6.82 12.68
N GLU A 381 11.21 -6.14 13.37
CA GLU A 381 10.92 -5.15 14.42
C GLU A 381 11.18 -3.74 13.88
N ILE A 382 10.38 -2.78 14.31
CA ILE A 382 10.41 -1.39 13.84
C ILE A 382 10.62 -0.48 15.04
N LYS A 383 11.73 0.27 15.07
CA LYS A 383 12.08 1.10 16.23
C LYS A 383 12.55 2.48 15.77
N ILE A 384 12.16 3.52 16.51
CA ILE A 384 12.67 4.87 16.25
C ILE A 384 14.13 4.96 16.66
N GLY A 385 14.42 4.66 17.92
CA GLY A 385 15.73 4.90 18.51
C GLY A 385 16.63 3.68 18.54
N ALA A 386 17.91 3.89 18.29
CA ALA A 386 18.93 2.83 18.35
C ALA A 386 19.04 2.19 19.75
N ASN A 387 18.66 2.92 20.81
CA ASN A 387 18.63 2.40 22.18
C ASN A 387 17.61 1.27 22.41
N LYS A 388 16.64 1.11 21.51
CA LYS A 388 15.64 0.02 21.54
C LYS A 388 16.08 -1.23 20.78
N ILE A 389 17.18 -1.20 20.02
CA ILE A 389 17.70 -2.32 19.23
C ILE A 389 17.94 -3.57 20.08
N PRO A 390 18.62 -3.50 21.28
CA PRO A 390 18.90 -4.71 22.06
C PRO A 390 17.63 -5.44 22.51
N GLN A 391 16.58 -4.70 22.87
CA GLN A 391 15.29 -5.28 23.25
C GLN A 391 14.58 -5.91 22.05
N ALA A 392 14.58 -5.25 20.90
CA ALA A 392 13.99 -5.74 19.66
C ALA A 392 14.69 -7.02 19.18
N GLU A 393 16.02 -7.05 19.23
CA GLU A 393 16.82 -8.24 18.93
C GLU A 393 16.42 -9.43 19.79
N GLN A 394 16.30 -9.24 21.12
CA GLN A 394 15.86 -10.28 22.03
C GLN A 394 14.47 -10.82 21.69
N SER A 395 13.53 -9.95 21.30
CA SER A 395 12.19 -10.37 20.89
C SER A 395 12.24 -11.26 19.65
N LEU A 396 12.95 -10.86 18.60
CA LEU A 396 13.12 -11.64 17.38
C LEU A 396 13.79 -12.99 17.63
N LEU A 397 14.84 -13.01 18.44
CA LEU A 397 15.54 -14.24 18.82
C LEU A 397 14.65 -15.19 19.62
N LYS A 398 13.81 -14.67 20.52
CA LYS A 398 12.84 -15.51 21.25
C LYS A 398 11.86 -16.19 20.30
N ILE A 399 11.30 -15.46 19.31
CA ILE A 399 10.39 -16.06 18.31
C ILE A 399 11.12 -17.15 17.52
N LYS A 400 12.33 -16.90 17.04
CA LYS A 400 13.14 -17.87 16.32
C LYS A 400 13.39 -19.12 17.18
N ASN A 401 13.79 -18.95 18.44
CA ASN A 401 14.08 -20.06 19.36
C ASN A 401 12.82 -20.90 19.65
N LEU A 402 11.64 -20.29 19.81
CA LEU A 402 10.39 -21.02 19.96
C LEU A 402 10.07 -21.90 18.75
N ILE A 403 10.32 -21.42 17.54
CA ILE A 403 10.14 -22.20 16.31
C ILE A 403 11.13 -23.38 16.28
N GLN A 404 12.39 -23.13 16.63
CA GLN A 404 13.43 -24.19 16.67
C GLN A 404 13.14 -25.25 17.72
N GLU A 405 12.69 -24.84 18.91
CA GLU A 405 12.32 -25.77 19.99
C GLU A 405 11.12 -26.62 19.59
N TYR A 406 10.10 -26.01 19.00
CA TYR A 406 8.97 -26.76 18.45
C TYR A 406 9.42 -27.79 17.43
N ASN A 407 10.28 -27.42 16.47
CA ASN A 407 10.80 -28.33 15.45
C ASN A 407 11.59 -29.49 16.05
N LYS A 408 12.42 -29.22 17.06
CA LYS A 408 13.16 -30.27 17.77
C LYS A 408 12.23 -31.27 18.46
N ASN A 409 11.15 -30.80 19.05
CA ASN A 409 10.16 -31.63 19.73
C ASN A 409 9.29 -32.41 18.73
N ALA A 410 8.90 -31.80 17.62
CA ALA A 410 8.18 -32.45 16.55
C ALA A 410 8.92 -33.62 15.92
N LEU A 411 10.25 -33.52 15.80
CA LEU A 411 11.12 -34.57 15.28
C LEU A 411 11.37 -35.74 16.27
N LYS A 412 11.18 -35.51 17.59
CA LYS A 412 11.37 -36.54 18.61
C LYS A 412 10.22 -37.54 18.69
N ASP A 413 9.00 -37.12 18.33
CA ASP A 413 7.80 -37.97 18.33
C ASP A 413 7.76 -38.83 17.06
N LYS A 414 8.47 -39.97 17.09
CA LYS A 414 8.50 -40.91 15.97
C LYS A 414 7.16 -41.62 15.68
N ASN A 415 6.26 -41.64 16.66
CA ASN A 415 4.99 -42.38 16.56
C ASN A 415 3.89 -41.49 15.95
N HIS A 416 3.99 -40.17 16.15
CA HIS A 416 3.05 -39.18 15.62
C HIS A 416 3.82 -37.98 15.09
N PRO A 417 4.47 -38.09 13.93
CA PRO A 417 5.30 -37.01 13.40
C PRO A 417 4.48 -35.75 13.14
N GLN A 418 4.82 -34.68 13.85
CA GLN A 418 4.22 -33.37 13.64
C GLN A 418 4.98 -32.63 12.52
N PRO A 419 4.29 -31.81 11.71
CA PRO A 419 4.96 -31.01 10.70
C PRO A 419 5.92 -30.00 11.34
N THR A 420 7.14 -29.90 10.82
CA THR A 420 8.09 -28.85 11.21
C THR A 420 7.73 -27.52 10.55
N TYR A 421 8.15 -26.41 11.16
CA TYR A 421 7.98 -25.08 10.61
C TYR A 421 9.26 -24.60 9.97
N LYS A 422 9.14 -23.84 8.88
CA LYS A 422 10.26 -23.16 8.28
C LYS A 422 10.79 -22.11 9.28
N GLU A 423 12.11 -22.09 9.49
CA GLU A 423 12.74 -21.05 10.30
C GLU A 423 12.77 -19.71 9.52
N PRO A 424 12.82 -18.56 10.22
CA PRO A 424 12.98 -17.29 9.54
C PRO A 424 14.30 -17.25 8.78
N SER A 425 14.23 -16.81 7.52
CA SER A 425 15.42 -16.63 6.67
C SER A 425 16.26 -15.44 7.12
N ALA A 426 15.61 -14.42 7.71
CA ALA A 426 16.25 -13.25 8.24
C ALA A 426 15.52 -12.70 9.47
N LEU A 427 16.27 -12.06 10.36
CA LEU A 427 15.80 -11.22 11.45
C LEU A 427 16.24 -9.80 11.14
N ILE A 428 15.30 -8.84 11.10
CA ILE A 428 15.56 -7.47 10.67
C ILE A 428 15.02 -6.48 11.71
N ILE A 429 15.81 -5.47 12.04
CA ILE A 429 15.34 -4.32 12.82
C ILE A 429 15.45 -3.09 11.92
N ILE A 430 14.31 -2.49 11.58
CA ILE A 430 14.26 -1.25 10.81
C ILE A 430 14.25 -0.09 11.79
N CYS A 431 15.24 0.80 11.68
CA CYS A 431 15.45 1.87 12.63
C CYS A 431 15.37 3.25 11.96
N ALA A 432 14.64 4.20 12.60
CA ALA A 432 14.50 5.57 12.09
C ALA A 432 15.78 6.40 12.28
N THR A 433 16.46 6.26 13.44
CA THR A 433 17.62 7.09 13.79
C THR A 433 18.97 6.41 13.54
N ALA A 434 19.00 5.16 13.11
CA ALA A 434 20.25 4.54 12.66
C ALA A 434 20.69 5.19 11.34
N SER A 435 21.96 5.56 11.25
CA SER A 435 22.56 6.14 10.03
C SER A 435 23.41 5.13 9.26
N ILE A 436 23.82 4.04 9.90
CA ILE A 436 24.68 3.00 9.33
C ILE A 436 24.01 1.65 9.57
N ALA A 437 23.98 0.82 8.53
CA ALA A 437 23.53 -0.56 8.61
C ALA A 437 24.65 -1.47 9.13
N TYR A 438 24.28 -2.50 9.88
CA TYR A 438 25.22 -3.51 10.36
C TYR A 438 24.48 -4.80 10.73
N THR A 439 25.25 -5.87 10.84
CA THR A 439 24.80 -7.18 11.32
C THR A 439 25.31 -7.42 12.73
N THR A 440 24.42 -7.78 13.65
CA THR A 440 24.82 -8.10 15.04
C THR A 440 25.49 -9.48 15.12
N ASP A 441 26.16 -9.77 16.24
CA ASP A 441 26.77 -11.09 16.51
C ASP A 441 25.74 -12.24 16.45
N ASN A 442 24.47 -11.95 16.68
CA ASN A 442 23.36 -12.91 16.58
C ASN A 442 22.75 -13.01 15.18
N ASN A 443 23.42 -12.42 14.17
CA ASN A 443 22.96 -12.38 12.78
C ASN A 443 21.60 -11.68 12.59
N VAL A 444 21.35 -10.61 13.35
CA VAL A 444 20.20 -9.72 13.15
C VAL A 444 20.67 -8.51 12.32
N LYS A 445 19.95 -8.22 11.25
CA LYS A 445 20.26 -7.12 10.34
C LYS A 445 19.63 -5.83 10.85
N ILE A 446 20.44 -4.83 11.15
CA ILE A 446 20.01 -3.49 11.54
C ILE A 446 20.02 -2.61 10.31
N VAL A 447 18.82 -2.17 9.89
CA VAL A 447 18.63 -1.46 8.63
C VAL A 447 18.09 -0.05 8.89
N PRO A 448 18.85 1.01 8.56
CA PRO A 448 18.30 2.36 8.52
C PRO A 448 17.18 2.45 7.49
N ILE A 449 16.04 3.05 7.85
CA ILE A 449 14.91 3.20 6.91
C ILE A 449 15.31 3.97 5.65
N GLY A 450 16.22 4.92 5.75
CA GLY A 450 16.75 5.69 4.62
C GLY A 450 17.69 4.92 3.68
N CYS A 451 17.95 3.61 3.94
CA CYS A 451 18.68 2.73 3.05
C CYS A 451 17.79 1.68 2.37
N LEU A 452 16.53 1.52 2.81
CA LEU A 452 15.69 0.38 2.44
C LEU A 452 15.01 0.56 1.08
N ARG A 453 14.97 -0.53 0.29
CA ARG A 453 14.14 -0.70 -0.91
C ARG A 453 13.59 -2.14 -1.01
N ASP A 454 12.83 -2.43 -2.09
CA ASP A 454 12.32 -3.75 -2.48
C ASP A 454 13.39 -4.81 -2.68
#